data_cb3a78fab41fc6256740ffdf2c106fd1
#
_entry.id   cb3a78fab41fc6256740ffdf2c106fd1
#
_cell.length_a   1.000
_cell.length_b   1.000
_cell.length_c   1.000
_cell.angle_alpha   90.00
_cell.angle_beta   90.00
_cell.angle_gamma   90.00
#
_symmetry.space_group_name_H-M   'P 1'
#
loop_
_entity.id
_entity.type
_entity.pdbx_description
1 polymer ?
#
loop_
_entity_poly.entity_id
_entity_poly.type
_entity_poly.pdbx_seq_one_letter_code
_entity_poly.pdbx_strand_id
1 'polypeptide(L)'
;MGWISKLNDNITRGIRSWLNVQEASPTAIQIQEIMDFELSAIRNRIWYRGDGNELEQLYQQSAETADRYKFWASKCTPGMEMRKIHTGLPSLIVRVLTAIVLADMNDFEFNDVQQEEIWKKIEKENKFRKAFEETLKEALYIGDGAYKVTIDTSVSQYPILEWYPGERIEITRSRGRIRE
;
A
#
# COMPACT_ATOMS: atom_id res chain seq x y z
N MET A 1 32.23 -31.59 -2.75
CA MET A 1 31.03 -30.72 -2.80
C MET A 1 30.90 -29.84 -4.07
N GLY A 2 31.65 -30.07 -5.15
CA GLY A 2 31.69 -29.19 -6.33
C GLY A 2 30.81 -29.56 -7.51
N TRP A 3 30.26 -30.76 -7.60
CA TRP A 3 29.54 -31.17 -8.80
C TRP A 3 28.07 -30.83 -8.79
N ILE A 4 27.41 -30.92 -7.64
CA ILE A 4 26.00 -30.61 -7.48
C ILE A 4 25.75 -29.07 -7.61
N SER A 5 26.68 -28.25 -7.13
CA SER A 5 26.59 -26.81 -7.31
C SER A 5 26.69 -26.37 -8.77
N LYS A 6 27.63 -26.98 -9.54
CA LYS A 6 27.77 -26.71 -10.98
C LYS A 6 26.56 -27.15 -11.81
N LEU A 7 25.89 -28.25 -11.41
CA LEU A 7 24.66 -28.68 -12.07
C LEU A 7 23.50 -27.71 -11.82
N ASN A 8 23.37 -27.24 -10.58
CA ASN A 8 22.34 -26.25 -10.20
C ASN A 8 22.54 -24.91 -10.93
N ASP A 9 23.79 -24.45 -11.03
CA ASP A 9 24.14 -23.22 -11.74
C ASP A 9 23.84 -23.30 -13.25
N ASN A 10 24.06 -24.46 -13.87
CA ASN A 10 23.78 -24.67 -15.30
C ASN A 10 22.26 -24.73 -15.57
N ILE A 11 21.48 -25.36 -14.70
CA ILE A 11 20.02 -25.41 -14.80
C ILE A 11 19.45 -23.99 -14.60
N THR A 12 19.95 -23.26 -13.61
CA THR A 12 19.53 -21.90 -13.32
C THR A 12 19.83 -20.94 -14.47
N ARG A 13 21.03 -21.08 -15.11
CA ARG A 13 21.36 -20.30 -16.32
C ARG A 13 20.47 -20.67 -17.50
N GLY A 14 20.17 -21.93 -17.72
CA GLY A 14 19.27 -22.36 -18.78
C GLY A 14 17.86 -21.80 -18.62
N ILE A 15 17.31 -21.82 -17.42
CA ILE A 15 15.98 -21.24 -17.11
C ILE A 15 15.99 -19.74 -17.28
N ARG A 16 17.03 -19.03 -16.82
CA ARG A 16 17.16 -17.57 -16.99
C ARG A 16 17.27 -17.17 -18.46
N SER A 17 18.05 -17.91 -19.25
CA SER A 17 18.17 -17.68 -20.68
C SER A 17 16.84 -17.90 -21.41
N TRP A 18 16.10 -18.92 -21.05
CA TRP A 18 14.79 -19.21 -21.62
C TRP A 18 13.74 -18.13 -21.26
N LEU A 19 13.80 -17.61 -20.04
CA LEU A 19 12.93 -16.52 -19.57
C LEU A 19 13.41 -15.14 -19.98
N ASN A 20 14.53 -15.03 -20.72
CA ASN A 20 15.16 -13.76 -21.10
C ASN A 20 15.44 -12.82 -19.90
N VAL A 21 15.73 -13.42 -18.74
CA VAL A 21 16.07 -12.67 -17.52
C VAL A 21 17.57 -12.40 -17.55
N GLN A 22 17.97 -11.15 -17.69
CA GLN A 22 19.36 -10.72 -17.59
C GLN A 22 19.87 -10.96 -16.17
N GLU A 23 21.09 -11.49 -16.04
CA GLU A 23 21.77 -11.58 -14.75
C GLU A 23 21.95 -10.17 -14.22
N ALA A 24 21.42 -9.90 -13.02
CA ALA A 24 21.74 -8.68 -12.30
C ALA A 24 23.25 -8.69 -12.04
N SER A 25 23.96 -7.68 -12.55
CA SER A 25 25.37 -7.52 -12.25
C SER A 25 25.57 -7.48 -10.73
N PRO A 26 26.47 -8.28 -10.13
CA PRO A 26 26.68 -8.31 -8.69
C PRO A 26 27.18 -6.96 -8.11
N THR A 27 27.58 -6.04 -8.98
CA THR A 27 27.99 -4.67 -8.63
C THR A 27 26.87 -3.63 -8.70
N ALA A 28 25.69 -4.01 -9.19
CA ALA A 28 24.54 -3.11 -9.28
C ALA A 28 23.50 -3.41 -8.20
N ILE A 29 23.91 -3.51 -6.93
CA ILE A 29 23.02 -3.15 -5.85
C ILE A 29 23.00 -1.61 -5.90
N GLN A 30 22.22 -1.07 -6.84
CA GLN A 30 21.69 0.26 -6.65
C GLN A 30 20.79 0.14 -5.43
N ILE A 31 21.30 0.60 -4.29
CA ILE A 31 20.45 1.02 -3.19
C ILE A 31 19.65 2.17 -3.81
N GLN A 32 18.47 1.82 -4.35
CA GLN A 32 17.51 2.85 -4.70
C GLN A 32 17.29 3.60 -3.40
N GLU A 33 17.58 4.88 -3.41
CA GLU A 33 17.25 5.79 -2.35
C GLU A 33 15.85 5.46 -1.88
N ILE A 34 15.72 5.10 -0.60
CA ILE A 34 14.41 4.76 -0.04
C ILE A 34 13.60 6.03 -0.21
N MET A 35 12.64 5.98 -1.12
CA MET A 35 11.75 7.11 -1.35
C MET A 35 11.10 7.45 -0.02
N ASP A 36 11.11 8.72 0.36
CA ASP A 36 10.45 9.20 1.55
C ASP A 36 9.03 8.63 1.60
N PHE A 37 8.61 8.16 2.77
CA PHE A 37 7.32 7.49 2.95
C PHE A 37 6.15 8.35 2.43
N GLU A 38 6.19 9.66 2.71
CA GLU A 38 5.16 10.59 2.24
C GLU A 38 5.05 10.65 0.71
N LEU A 39 6.19 10.75 0.02
CA LEU A 39 6.23 10.75 -1.44
C LEU A 39 5.75 9.42 -2.01
N SER A 40 6.10 8.31 -1.35
CA SER A 40 5.61 6.98 -1.72
C SER A 40 4.10 6.87 -1.54
N ALA A 41 3.55 7.36 -0.45
CA ALA A 41 2.12 7.37 -0.17
C ALA A 41 1.35 8.20 -1.21
N ILE A 42 1.84 9.40 -1.55
CA ILE A 42 1.26 10.25 -2.59
C ILE A 42 1.26 9.53 -3.94
N ARG A 43 2.39 8.96 -4.34
CA ARG A 43 2.50 8.21 -5.59
C ARG A 43 1.52 7.04 -5.63
N ASN A 44 1.44 6.26 -4.56
CA ASN A 44 0.55 5.10 -4.48
C ASN A 44 -0.92 5.52 -4.55
N ARG A 45 -1.27 6.64 -3.94
CA ARG A 45 -2.62 7.22 -3.99
C ARG A 45 -3.01 7.65 -5.41
N ILE A 46 -2.09 8.27 -6.15
CA ILE A 46 -2.30 8.65 -7.56
C ILE A 46 -2.50 7.40 -8.43
N TRP A 47 -1.67 6.37 -8.23
CA TRP A 47 -1.83 5.09 -8.94
C TRP A 47 -3.13 4.38 -8.60
N TYR A 48 -3.56 4.43 -7.35
CA TYR A 48 -4.83 3.85 -6.91
C TYR A 48 -6.03 4.56 -7.56
N ARG A 49 -6.02 5.88 -7.62
CA ARG A 49 -7.07 6.65 -8.30
C ARG A 49 -7.08 6.42 -9.81
N GLY A 50 -5.91 6.30 -10.41
CA GLY A 50 -5.75 6.05 -11.83
C GLY A 50 -6.12 7.24 -12.72
N ASP A 51 -6.01 8.47 -12.22
CA ASP A 51 -6.18 9.67 -13.03
C ASP A 51 -4.98 9.85 -13.95
N GLY A 52 -5.24 9.86 -15.27
CA GLY A 52 -4.20 9.99 -16.29
C GLY A 52 -3.45 11.32 -16.20
N ASN A 53 -4.12 12.41 -15.84
CA ASN A 53 -3.50 13.74 -15.73
C ASN A 53 -2.58 13.81 -14.49
N GLU A 54 -3.03 13.27 -13.35
CA GLU A 54 -2.21 13.21 -12.13
C GLU A 54 -0.96 12.35 -12.37
N LEU A 55 -1.10 11.20 -13.05
CA LEU A 55 0.01 10.34 -13.41
C LEU A 55 0.99 11.01 -14.35
N GLU A 56 0.50 11.74 -15.35
CA GLU A 56 1.35 12.50 -16.26
C GLU A 56 2.14 13.58 -15.53
N GLN A 57 1.50 14.35 -14.66
CA GLN A 57 2.16 15.38 -13.86
C GLN A 57 3.22 14.78 -12.93
N LEU A 58 2.90 13.68 -12.26
CA LEU A 58 3.82 12.97 -11.36
C LEU A 58 5.12 12.59 -12.07
N TYR A 59 5.03 12.05 -13.29
CA TYR A 59 6.21 11.57 -14.02
C TYR A 59 6.89 12.61 -14.89
N GLN A 60 6.23 13.72 -15.24
CA GLN A 60 6.87 14.83 -15.90
C GLN A 60 7.73 15.69 -14.97
N GLN A 61 7.40 15.72 -13.67
CA GLN A 61 8.14 16.50 -12.67
C GLN A 61 9.44 15.80 -12.21
N SER A 62 9.53 14.49 -12.36
CA SER A 62 10.68 13.71 -11.89
C SER A 62 11.55 13.25 -13.07
N ALA A 63 12.66 13.95 -13.30
CA ALA A 63 13.60 13.62 -14.38
C ALA A 63 14.19 12.21 -14.24
N GLU A 64 14.44 11.73 -13.01
CA GLU A 64 14.99 10.40 -12.73
C GLU A 64 14.02 9.26 -13.01
N THR A 65 12.73 9.49 -12.82
CA THR A 65 11.68 8.50 -13.08
C THR A 65 11.19 8.52 -14.53
N ALA A 66 11.47 9.58 -15.29
CA ALA A 66 11.05 9.72 -16.68
C ALA A 66 11.56 8.59 -17.57
N ASP A 67 12.77 8.09 -17.35
CA ASP A 67 13.35 6.98 -18.11
C ASP A 67 12.67 5.64 -17.84
N ARG A 68 12.17 5.44 -16.63
CA ARG A 68 11.52 4.20 -16.20
C ARG A 68 10.05 4.13 -16.64
N TYR A 69 9.38 5.28 -16.71
CA TYR A 69 7.96 5.39 -17.00
C TYR A 69 7.70 6.27 -18.23
N LYS A 70 8.42 6.00 -19.32
CA LYS A 70 8.37 6.77 -20.58
C LYS A 70 6.96 7.02 -21.10
N PHE A 71 6.05 6.09 -20.91
CA PHE A 71 4.67 6.25 -21.34
C PHE A 71 3.97 7.44 -20.65
N TRP A 72 4.06 7.53 -19.32
CA TRP A 72 3.41 8.61 -18.57
C TRP A 72 4.18 9.93 -18.70
N ALA A 73 5.51 9.88 -18.74
CA ALA A 73 6.35 11.07 -18.91
C ALA A 73 6.38 11.64 -20.33
N SER A 74 5.96 10.87 -21.34
CA SER A 74 6.00 11.29 -22.74
C SER A 74 5.10 12.49 -22.99
N LYS A 75 5.64 13.48 -23.71
CA LYS A 75 4.88 14.64 -24.19
C LYS A 75 4.40 14.37 -25.61
N CYS A 76 3.19 14.81 -25.92
CA CYS A 76 2.69 14.76 -27.28
C CYS A 76 3.41 15.77 -28.16
N THR A 77 3.61 15.41 -29.43
CA THR A 77 4.07 16.36 -30.43
C THR A 77 3.01 17.47 -30.58
N PRO A 78 3.42 18.75 -30.76
CA PRO A 78 2.47 19.83 -30.98
C PRO A 78 1.49 19.49 -32.09
N GLY A 79 0.19 19.60 -31.82
CA GLY A 79 -0.87 19.25 -32.76
C GLY A 79 -1.38 17.81 -32.70
N MET A 80 -0.80 16.95 -31.82
CA MET A 80 -1.31 15.61 -31.54
C MET A 80 -1.79 15.53 -30.10
N GLU A 81 -3.02 15.11 -29.92
CA GLU A 81 -3.55 14.78 -28.58
C GLU A 81 -3.49 13.25 -28.38
N MET A 82 -2.68 12.80 -27.41
CA MET A 82 -2.64 11.40 -27.02
C MET A 82 -3.31 11.26 -25.65
N ARG A 83 -4.47 10.61 -25.62
CA ARG A 83 -5.13 10.28 -24.36
C ARG A 83 -4.46 9.08 -23.72
N LYS A 84 -3.79 9.28 -22.58
CA LYS A 84 -3.24 8.20 -21.76
C LYS A 84 -4.35 7.61 -20.89
N ILE A 85 -4.51 6.30 -20.94
CA ILE A 85 -5.57 5.60 -20.22
C ILE A 85 -4.92 4.66 -19.20
N HIS A 86 -5.33 4.82 -17.95
CA HIS A 86 -4.98 3.91 -16.86
C HIS A 86 -5.97 2.73 -16.81
N THR A 87 -5.45 1.52 -16.60
CA THR A 87 -6.27 0.28 -16.62
C THR A 87 -7.15 0.10 -15.39
N GLY A 88 -6.93 0.89 -14.32
CA GLY A 88 -7.63 0.73 -13.05
C GLY A 88 -7.22 -0.53 -12.26
N LEU A 89 -6.17 -1.24 -12.70
CA LEU A 89 -5.75 -2.49 -12.08
C LEU A 89 -5.37 -2.33 -10.59
N PRO A 90 -4.65 -1.30 -10.14
CA PRO A 90 -4.35 -1.12 -8.72
C PRO A 90 -5.60 -1.02 -7.84
N SER A 91 -6.59 -0.25 -8.25
CA SER A 91 -7.85 -0.13 -7.50
C SER A 91 -8.66 -1.43 -7.51
N LEU A 92 -8.63 -2.18 -8.62
CA LEU A 92 -9.27 -3.49 -8.71
C LEU A 92 -8.63 -4.49 -7.74
N ILE A 93 -7.30 -4.57 -7.71
CA ILE A 93 -6.56 -5.47 -6.81
C ILE A 93 -6.89 -5.14 -5.34
N VAL A 94 -6.83 -3.87 -4.96
CA VAL A 94 -7.15 -3.44 -3.59
C VAL A 94 -8.58 -3.83 -3.22
N ARG A 95 -9.56 -3.61 -4.11
CA ARG A 95 -10.96 -3.98 -3.87
C ARG A 95 -11.14 -5.49 -3.70
N VAL A 96 -10.50 -6.29 -4.54
CA VAL A 96 -10.58 -7.76 -4.46
C VAL A 96 -9.96 -8.26 -3.16
N LEU A 97 -8.76 -7.78 -2.81
CA LEU A 97 -8.10 -8.16 -1.56
C LEU A 97 -8.92 -7.74 -0.33
N THR A 98 -9.49 -6.52 -0.35
CA THR A 98 -10.39 -6.06 0.72
C THR A 98 -11.61 -6.98 0.85
N ALA A 99 -12.23 -7.34 -0.27
CA ALA A 99 -13.41 -8.22 -0.24
C ALA A 99 -13.07 -9.61 0.31
N ILE A 100 -11.91 -10.17 -0.02
CA ILE A 100 -11.45 -11.47 0.49
C ILE A 100 -11.25 -11.40 2.00
N VAL A 101 -10.53 -10.38 2.49
CA VAL A 101 -10.25 -10.22 3.93
C VAL A 101 -11.55 -10.04 4.72
N LEU A 102 -12.47 -9.21 4.21
CA LEU A 102 -13.77 -8.99 4.88
C LEU A 102 -14.66 -10.23 4.87
N ALA A 103 -14.61 -11.04 3.82
CA ALA A 103 -15.38 -12.28 3.74
C ALA A 103 -14.87 -13.34 4.72
N ASP A 104 -13.58 -13.34 5.05
CA ASP A 104 -12.95 -14.27 5.98
C ASP A 104 -12.91 -13.74 7.42
N MET A 105 -13.32 -12.50 7.64
CA MET A 105 -13.31 -11.87 8.96
C MET A 105 -14.48 -12.35 9.80
N ASN A 106 -14.18 -13.09 10.87
CA ASN A 106 -15.14 -13.51 11.87
C ASN A 106 -15.50 -12.36 12.83
N ASP A 107 -16.60 -12.53 13.56
CA ASP A 107 -16.96 -11.64 14.64
C ASP A 107 -15.96 -11.78 15.80
N PHE A 108 -15.78 -10.72 16.59
CA PHE A 108 -14.94 -10.78 17.76
C PHE A 108 -15.61 -11.65 18.85
N GLU A 109 -14.88 -12.63 19.35
CA GLU A 109 -15.32 -13.49 20.44
C GLU A 109 -14.76 -12.99 21.77
N PHE A 110 -15.60 -12.90 22.78
CA PHE A 110 -15.23 -12.48 24.12
C PHE A 110 -15.51 -13.61 25.11
N ASN A 111 -14.70 -13.74 26.14
CA ASN A 111 -14.91 -14.72 27.21
C ASN A 111 -16.09 -14.35 28.14
N ASP A 112 -16.49 -13.08 28.14
CA ASP A 112 -17.55 -12.55 28.98
C ASP A 112 -18.68 -11.97 28.12
N VAL A 113 -19.89 -12.41 28.39
CA VAL A 113 -21.10 -11.97 27.69
C VAL A 113 -21.34 -10.47 27.82
N GLN A 114 -20.98 -9.88 28.98
CA GLN A 114 -21.13 -8.43 29.19
C GLN A 114 -20.16 -7.63 28.29
N GLN A 115 -18.94 -8.12 28.10
CA GLN A 115 -17.96 -7.50 27.22
C GLN A 115 -18.42 -7.58 25.74
N GLU A 116 -19.00 -8.70 25.35
CA GLU A 116 -19.56 -8.86 24.00
C GLU A 116 -20.70 -7.88 23.73
N GLU A 117 -21.62 -7.70 24.67
CA GLU A 117 -22.70 -6.73 24.54
C GLU A 117 -22.22 -5.29 24.44
N ILE A 118 -21.20 -4.93 25.25
CA ILE A 118 -20.56 -3.60 25.19
C ILE A 118 -19.88 -3.40 23.85
N TRP A 119 -19.15 -4.42 23.37
CA TRP A 119 -18.48 -4.35 22.07
C TRP A 119 -19.49 -4.15 20.92
N LYS A 120 -20.59 -4.87 20.90
CA LYS A 120 -21.65 -4.68 19.89
C LYS A 120 -22.19 -3.24 19.86
N LYS A 121 -22.25 -2.58 21.00
CA LYS A 121 -22.66 -1.17 21.09
C LYS A 121 -21.59 -0.24 20.51
N ILE A 122 -20.30 -0.47 20.86
CA ILE A 122 -19.15 0.27 20.34
C ILE A 122 -19.05 0.09 18.81
N GLU A 123 -19.17 -1.13 18.32
CA GLU A 123 -19.14 -1.47 16.91
C GLU A 123 -20.23 -0.74 16.12
N LYS A 124 -21.44 -0.73 16.64
CA LYS A 124 -22.58 -0.05 16.02
C LYS A 124 -22.41 1.45 16.00
N GLU A 125 -21.97 2.07 17.11
CA GLU A 125 -21.77 3.52 17.23
C GLU A 125 -20.69 4.01 16.26
N ASN A 126 -19.57 3.31 16.19
CA ASN A 126 -18.46 3.64 15.30
C ASN A 126 -18.67 3.17 13.86
N LYS A 127 -19.74 2.43 13.54
CA LYS A 127 -19.94 1.76 12.24
C LYS A 127 -18.67 0.97 11.84
N PHE A 128 -18.10 0.25 12.81
CA PHE A 128 -16.75 -0.29 12.74
C PHE A 128 -16.49 -1.12 11.46
N ARG A 129 -17.41 -1.99 11.05
CA ARG A 129 -17.24 -2.81 9.83
C ARG A 129 -17.04 -1.96 8.57
N LYS A 130 -17.82 -0.90 8.43
CA LYS A 130 -17.69 0.02 7.29
C LYS A 130 -16.39 0.84 7.38
N ALA A 131 -16.07 1.36 8.56
CA ALA A 131 -14.84 2.08 8.81
C ALA A 131 -13.63 1.16 8.54
N PHE A 132 -13.68 -0.09 8.99
CA PHE A 132 -12.62 -1.08 8.76
C PHE A 132 -12.45 -1.41 7.28
N GLU A 133 -13.51 -1.52 6.50
CA GLU A 133 -13.43 -1.70 5.05
C GLU A 133 -12.69 -0.53 4.38
N GLU A 134 -13.02 0.69 4.75
CA GLU A 134 -12.40 1.89 4.20
C GLU A 134 -10.92 2.00 4.60
N THR A 135 -10.60 1.73 5.86
CA THR A 135 -9.23 1.75 6.37
C THR A 135 -8.37 0.63 5.79
N LEU A 136 -8.93 -0.56 5.58
CA LEU A 136 -8.22 -1.67 4.96
C LEU A 136 -7.83 -1.34 3.52
N LYS A 137 -8.75 -0.73 2.76
CA LYS A 137 -8.44 -0.24 1.41
C LYS A 137 -7.28 0.76 1.45
N GLU A 138 -7.33 1.71 2.37
CA GLU A 138 -6.31 2.74 2.50
C GLU A 138 -4.95 2.14 2.91
N ALA A 139 -4.92 1.25 3.89
CA ALA A 139 -3.72 0.55 4.31
C ALA A 139 -3.08 -0.27 3.18
N LEU A 140 -3.88 -0.90 2.32
CA LEU A 140 -3.38 -1.72 1.21
C LEU A 140 -2.62 -0.91 0.15
N TYR A 141 -2.99 0.36 -0.10
CA TYR A 141 -2.26 1.17 -1.08
C TYR A 141 -1.28 2.17 -0.47
N ILE A 142 -1.45 2.60 0.77
CA ILE A 142 -0.49 3.46 1.47
C ILE A 142 0.63 2.63 2.11
N GLY A 143 0.27 1.51 2.76
CA GLY A 143 1.18 0.59 3.43
C GLY A 143 1.00 0.56 4.94
N ASP A 144 0.86 1.71 5.60
CA ASP A 144 0.79 1.84 7.05
C ASP A 144 -0.36 2.72 7.53
N GLY A 145 -0.74 2.53 8.79
CA GLY A 145 -1.71 3.36 9.48
C GLY A 145 -1.96 2.86 10.90
N ALA A 146 -2.67 3.64 11.69
CA ALA A 146 -3.04 3.25 13.05
C ALA A 146 -4.44 3.70 13.43
N TYR A 147 -5.06 2.91 14.30
CA TYR A 147 -6.27 3.32 14.99
C TYR A 147 -5.94 4.04 16.29
N LYS A 148 -6.57 5.18 16.50
CA LYS A 148 -6.59 5.87 17.78
C LYS A 148 -7.91 5.60 18.47
N VAL A 149 -7.84 5.23 19.73
CA VAL A 149 -9.01 5.07 20.59
C VAL A 149 -9.11 6.29 21.50
N THR A 150 -10.18 7.05 21.39
CA THR A 150 -10.42 8.26 22.16
C THR A 150 -11.69 8.09 23.00
N ILE A 151 -11.67 8.55 24.24
CA ILE A 151 -12.85 8.60 25.11
C ILE A 151 -13.20 10.08 25.29
N ASP A 152 -14.33 10.48 24.68
CA ASP A 152 -14.89 11.82 24.82
C ASP A 152 -16.38 11.72 25.10
N THR A 153 -16.71 11.86 26.37
CA THR A 153 -18.10 11.76 26.86
C THR A 153 -19.01 12.90 26.39
N SER A 154 -18.44 13.96 25.84
CA SER A 154 -19.23 15.06 25.24
C SER A 154 -19.76 14.70 23.85
N VAL A 155 -19.12 13.74 23.16
CA VAL A 155 -19.47 13.30 21.81
C VAL A 155 -20.20 11.96 21.84
N SER A 156 -19.69 10.99 22.58
CA SER A 156 -20.26 9.62 22.65
C SER A 156 -20.11 9.01 24.03
N GLN A 157 -21.05 8.14 24.41
CA GLN A 157 -20.94 7.32 25.62
C GLN A 157 -19.91 6.17 25.45
N TYR A 158 -19.51 5.87 24.23
CA TYR A 158 -18.61 4.78 23.89
C TYR A 158 -17.31 5.31 23.36
N PRO A 159 -16.23 4.53 23.44
CA PRO A 159 -14.96 4.88 22.82
C PRO A 159 -15.12 5.16 21.32
N ILE A 160 -14.45 6.20 20.86
CA ILE A 160 -14.43 6.61 19.46
C ILE A 160 -13.19 5.99 18.81
N LEU A 161 -13.37 5.32 17.67
CA LEU A 161 -12.31 4.71 16.90
C LEU A 161 -12.02 5.55 15.67
N GLU A 162 -10.83 6.15 15.63
CA GLU A 162 -10.39 7.02 14.55
C GLU A 162 -9.21 6.37 13.81
N TRP A 163 -9.26 6.37 12.48
CA TRP A 163 -8.16 5.92 11.66
C TRP A 163 -7.26 7.07 11.23
N TYR A 164 -5.96 6.85 11.31
CA TYR A 164 -4.94 7.76 10.82
C TYR A 164 -4.03 7.01 9.83
N PRO A 165 -3.94 7.48 8.57
CA PRO A 165 -2.98 6.92 7.61
C PRO A 165 -1.55 7.22 8.04
N GLY A 166 -0.61 6.35 7.65
CA GLY A 166 0.78 6.41 8.10
C GLY A 166 1.50 7.74 7.86
N GLU A 167 1.12 8.48 6.84
CA GLU A 167 1.64 9.82 6.54
C GLU A 167 1.26 10.90 7.58
N ARG A 168 0.27 10.61 8.44
CA ARG A 168 -0.17 11.50 9.53
C ARG A 168 0.29 11.05 10.90
N ILE A 169 1.16 10.03 10.96
CA ILE A 169 1.60 9.42 12.19
C ILE A 169 3.11 9.59 12.31
N GLU A 170 3.53 10.24 13.37
CA GLU A 170 4.94 10.28 13.76
C GLU A 170 5.19 9.28 14.89
N ILE A 171 6.07 8.32 14.65
CA ILE A 171 6.38 7.28 15.63
C ILE A 171 7.69 7.60 16.32
N THR A 172 7.60 8.03 17.58
CA THR A 172 8.78 8.25 18.41
C THR A 172 9.23 6.94 19.07
N ARG A 173 10.45 6.52 18.79
CA ARG A 173 11.05 5.32 19.37
C ARG A 173 12.13 5.68 20.38
N SER A 174 12.11 5.05 21.52
CA SER A 174 13.18 5.14 22.52
C SER A 174 13.61 3.73 22.93
N ARG A 175 14.91 3.44 22.76
CA ARG A 175 15.51 2.12 23.08
C ARG A 175 14.77 0.94 22.43
N GLY A 176 14.34 1.11 21.17
CA GLY A 176 13.60 0.07 20.42
C GLY A 176 12.13 -0.10 20.82
N ARG A 177 11.61 0.71 21.74
CA ARG A 177 10.19 0.71 22.10
C ARG A 177 9.50 1.95 21.55
N ILE A 178 8.27 1.76 21.07
CA ILE A 178 7.39 2.86 20.65
C ILE A 178 6.98 3.61 21.91
N ARG A 179 7.11 4.94 21.92
CA ARG A 179 6.71 5.80 23.04
C ARG A 179 5.39 6.53 22.76
N GLU A 180 5.23 7.05 21.55
CA GLU A 180 4.05 7.77 21.07
C GLU A 180 3.94 7.58 19.56
#